data_c06ae86738e1ca810f8ee56e02cc435b
#
_entry.id   c06ae86738e1ca810f8ee56e02cc435b
#
_cell.length_a   1.000
_cell.length_b   1.000
_cell.length_c   1.000
_cell.angle_alpha   90.00
_cell.angle_beta   90.00
_cell.angle_gamma   90.00
#
_symmetry.space_group_name_H-M   'P 1'
#
loop_
_entity.id
_entity.type
_entity.pdbx_description
1 polymer ?
#
loop_
_entity_poly.entity_id
_entity_poly.type
_entity_poly.pdbx_seq_one_letter_code
_entity_poly.pdbx_strand_id
1 'polypeptide(L)'
;MVRSAVSSDFDFIYSLYFHQDINPYLLYEIMEKADFQAVFDALLSNNNLYIFEVDGKKVGMFKLIPLAHRTSHIVNLGGVAVHPQYSGRGFGLQMMKEIIDLCQQKGYLRIELSAATINEKAIKLYEKVGFQKEGILRQYTHLKSKNQFLDEVLLSYLM
;
A
#
# COMPACT_ATOMS: atom_id res chain seq x y z
N MET A 1 -4.53 -14.39 -4.47
CA MET A 1 -3.91 -14.96 -3.25
C MET A 1 -2.78 -14.04 -2.78
N VAL A 2 -2.76 -13.75 -1.49
CA VAL A 2 -1.73 -12.91 -0.86
C VAL A 2 -0.64 -13.79 -0.24
N ARG A 3 0.62 -13.40 -0.40
CA ARG A 3 1.78 -14.01 0.27
C ARG A 3 2.79 -12.94 0.70
N SER A 4 3.65 -13.27 1.65
CA SER A 4 4.82 -12.43 1.96
C SER A 4 5.74 -12.32 0.74
N ALA A 5 6.36 -11.14 0.59
CA ALA A 5 7.37 -10.93 -0.45
C ALA A 5 8.66 -11.70 -0.11
N VAL A 6 9.38 -12.08 -1.15
CA VAL A 6 10.70 -12.74 -1.07
C VAL A 6 11.71 -12.00 -1.94
N SER A 7 12.99 -12.32 -1.80
CA SER A 7 14.07 -11.63 -2.53
C SER A 7 13.88 -11.61 -4.06
N SER A 8 13.32 -12.65 -4.64
CA SER A 8 13.04 -12.73 -6.09
C SER A 8 11.88 -11.82 -6.56
N ASP A 9 11.23 -11.09 -5.66
CA ASP A 9 10.19 -10.13 -6.00
C ASP A 9 10.72 -8.71 -6.24
N PHE A 10 12.03 -8.49 -6.07
CA PHE A 10 12.66 -7.18 -6.17
C PHE A 10 12.27 -6.40 -7.42
N ASP A 11 12.46 -6.99 -8.60
CA ASP A 11 12.19 -6.31 -9.87
C ASP A 11 10.71 -5.93 -10.04
N PHE A 12 9.80 -6.79 -9.61
CA PHE A 12 8.38 -6.51 -9.66
C PHE A 12 8.01 -5.35 -8.72
N ILE A 13 8.50 -5.38 -7.48
CA ILE A 13 8.24 -4.35 -6.48
C ILE A 13 8.86 -3.02 -6.89
N TYR A 14 10.11 -3.05 -7.40
CA TYR A 14 10.76 -1.86 -7.94
C TYR A 14 9.92 -1.25 -9.07
N SER A 15 9.43 -2.08 -10.01
CA SER A 15 8.62 -1.60 -11.13
C SER A 15 7.33 -0.91 -10.69
N LEU A 16 6.75 -1.31 -9.56
CA LEU A 16 5.56 -0.66 -8.99
C LEU A 16 5.88 0.63 -8.25
N TYR A 17 6.90 0.62 -7.37
CA TYR A 17 7.26 1.82 -6.60
C TYR A 17 7.67 2.99 -7.49
N PHE A 18 8.30 2.71 -8.62
CA PHE A 18 8.86 3.75 -9.50
C PHE A 18 8.15 3.88 -10.84
N HIS A 19 6.97 3.25 -10.98
CA HIS A 19 6.11 3.48 -12.14
C HIS A 19 5.58 4.91 -12.14
N GLN A 20 5.68 5.60 -13.27
CA GLN A 20 5.31 7.03 -13.40
C GLN A 20 3.90 7.37 -12.91
N ASP A 21 2.93 6.49 -13.11
CA ASP A 21 1.52 6.71 -12.75
C ASP A 21 1.19 6.30 -11.30
N ILE A 22 2.11 5.59 -10.62
CA ILE A 22 1.91 5.04 -9.28
C ILE A 22 2.77 5.80 -8.27
N ASN A 23 4.03 6.06 -8.60
CA ASN A 23 5.02 6.66 -7.71
C ASN A 23 4.53 7.93 -7.00
N PRO A 24 3.79 8.88 -7.64
CA PRO A 24 3.33 10.09 -6.96
C PRO A 24 2.44 9.84 -5.74
N TYR A 25 1.86 8.66 -5.62
CA TYR A 25 0.98 8.26 -4.52
C TYR A 25 1.65 7.31 -3.51
N LEU A 26 2.93 6.99 -3.72
CA LEU A 26 3.70 6.12 -2.83
C LEU A 26 4.75 6.91 -2.03
N LEU A 27 5.46 6.22 -1.14
CA LEU A 27 6.29 6.86 -0.12
C LEU A 27 7.64 7.35 -0.62
N TYR A 28 8.22 6.70 -1.63
CA TYR A 28 9.62 6.93 -2.01
C TYR A 28 9.75 7.85 -3.22
N GLU A 29 10.65 8.83 -3.13
CA GLU A 29 11.15 9.54 -4.31
C GLU A 29 11.81 8.54 -5.27
N ILE A 30 11.77 8.85 -6.57
CA ILE A 30 12.40 7.98 -7.59
C ILE A 30 13.89 7.81 -7.29
N MET A 31 14.35 6.59 -7.30
CA MET A 31 15.74 6.22 -7.08
C MET A 31 16.15 5.04 -7.98
N GLU A 32 17.44 4.87 -8.16
CA GLU A 32 18.01 3.75 -8.92
C GLU A 32 17.85 2.42 -8.15
N LYS A 33 17.90 1.31 -8.89
CA LYS A 33 17.78 -0.05 -8.30
C LYS A 33 18.80 -0.30 -7.20
N ALA A 34 20.03 0.17 -7.38
CA ALA A 34 21.09 -0.02 -6.39
C ALA A 34 20.76 0.66 -5.05
N ASP A 35 20.18 1.86 -5.10
CA ASP A 35 19.79 2.61 -3.89
C ASP A 35 18.55 2.00 -3.24
N PHE A 36 17.62 1.48 -4.05
CA PHE A 36 16.42 0.82 -3.53
C PHE A 36 16.70 -0.54 -2.87
N GLN A 37 17.83 -1.18 -3.17
CA GLN A 37 18.15 -2.51 -2.60
C GLN A 37 18.14 -2.49 -1.08
N ALA A 38 18.75 -1.50 -0.44
CA ALA A 38 18.76 -1.38 1.02
C ALA A 38 17.36 -1.18 1.62
N VAL A 39 16.51 -0.40 0.96
CA VAL A 39 15.11 -0.20 1.35
C VAL A 39 14.33 -1.51 1.25
N PHE A 40 14.50 -2.22 0.14
CA PHE A 40 13.85 -3.50 -0.09
C PHE A 40 14.25 -4.56 0.95
N ASP A 41 15.55 -4.68 1.24
CA ASP A 41 16.07 -5.62 2.22
C ASP A 41 15.51 -5.32 3.63
N ALA A 42 15.39 -4.04 4.01
CA ALA A 42 14.76 -3.65 5.26
C ALA A 42 13.26 -4.00 5.30
N LEU A 43 12.53 -3.82 4.19
CA LEU A 43 11.12 -4.21 4.10
C LEU A 43 10.93 -5.72 4.24
N LEU A 44 11.81 -6.52 3.64
CA LEU A 44 11.79 -7.98 3.78
C LEU A 44 12.10 -8.42 5.22
N SER A 45 13.14 -7.84 5.83
CA SER A 45 13.56 -8.17 7.20
C SER A 45 12.47 -7.92 8.23
N ASN A 46 11.63 -6.92 8.00
CA ASN A 46 10.51 -6.58 8.88
C ASN A 46 9.23 -7.40 8.58
N ASN A 47 9.24 -8.26 7.56
CA ASN A 47 8.06 -9.03 7.11
C ASN A 47 6.81 -8.17 6.84
N ASN A 48 7.02 -6.93 6.39
CA ASN A 48 5.94 -5.96 6.19
C ASN A 48 5.41 -5.91 4.77
N LEU A 49 6.09 -6.55 3.81
CA LEU A 49 5.81 -6.44 2.39
C LEU A 49 5.15 -7.71 1.86
N TYR A 50 4.10 -7.53 1.07
CA TYR A 50 3.27 -8.59 0.53
C TYR A 50 3.07 -8.44 -0.96
N ILE A 51 2.92 -9.59 -1.63
CA ILE A 51 2.56 -9.71 -3.05
C ILE A 51 1.13 -10.26 -3.15
N PHE A 52 0.37 -9.66 -4.04
CA PHE A 52 -0.91 -10.16 -4.48
C PHE A 52 -0.75 -10.85 -5.85
N GLU A 53 -1.13 -12.13 -5.92
CA GLU A 53 -1.02 -12.97 -7.10
C GLU A 53 -2.39 -13.45 -7.57
N VAL A 54 -2.55 -13.55 -8.89
CA VAL A 54 -3.71 -14.15 -9.55
C VAL A 54 -3.19 -15.09 -10.64
N ASP A 55 -3.62 -16.34 -10.59
CA ASP A 55 -3.21 -17.40 -11.53
C ASP A 55 -1.67 -17.50 -11.66
N GLY A 56 -0.97 -17.43 -10.52
CA GLY A 56 0.49 -17.51 -10.46
C GLY A 56 1.23 -16.28 -10.99
N LYS A 57 0.52 -15.21 -11.34
CA LYS A 57 1.11 -13.94 -11.81
C LYS A 57 1.09 -12.90 -10.71
N LYS A 58 2.19 -12.19 -10.54
CA LYS A 58 2.28 -11.05 -9.63
C LYS A 58 1.45 -9.89 -10.19
N VAL A 59 0.44 -9.47 -9.45
CA VAL A 59 -0.54 -8.46 -9.90
C VAL A 59 -0.42 -7.16 -9.12
N GLY A 60 -0.09 -7.24 -7.84
CA GLY A 60 0.02 -6.07 -6.99
C GLY A 60 0.89 -6.30 -5.76
N MET A 61 1.05 -5.24 -4.98
CA MET A 61 1.78 -5.26 -3.71
C MET A 61 1.08 -4.40 -2.67
N PHE A 62 1.42 -4.62 -1.40
CA PHE A 62 1.06 -3.74 -0.28
C PHE A 62 2.00 -3.99 0.91
N LYS A 63 1.94 -3.08 1.89
CA LYS A 63 2.64 -3.20 3.18
C LYS A 63 1.64 -3.25 4.32
N LEU A 64 1.94 -4.07 5.33
CA LEU A 64 1.26 -4.06 6.62
C LEU A 64 2.29 -3.68 7.70
N ILE A 65 2.08 -2.57 8.38
CA ILE A 65 2.96 -2.05 9.41
C ILE A 65 2.21 -2.07 10.74
N PRO A 66 2.44 -3.10 11.59
CA PRO A 66 1.80 -3.19 12.90
C PRO A 66 2.19 -2.02 13.79
N LEU A 67 1.22 -1.52 14.56
CA LEU A 67 1.52 -0.60 15.65
C LEU A 67 1.85 -1.38 16.94
N ALA A 68 2.32 -0.68 17.96
CA ALA A 68 2.82 -1.29 19.18
C ALA A 68 2.04 -0.85 20.42
N HIS A 69 2.25 -1.57 21.52
CA HIS A 69 1.70 -1.26 22.83
C HIS A 69 0.16 -1.16 22.85
N ARG A 70 -0.41 -0.06 23.32
CA ARG A 70 -1.87 0.15 23.41
C ARG A 70 -2.56 0.21 22.05
N THR A 71 -1.80 0.40 20.97
CA THR A 71 -2.30 0.43 19.60
C THR A 71 -1.97 -0.85 18.82
N SER A 72 -1.50 -1.90 19.48
CA SER A 72 -1.09 -3.17 18.84
C SER A 72 -2.22 -3.90 18.09
N HIS A 73 -3.46 -3.53 18.32
CA HIS A 73 -4.64 -4.00 17.59
C HIS A 73 -4.83 -3.29 16.23
N ILE A 74 -3.98 -2.31 15.93
CA ILE A 74 -4.04 -1.50 14.70
C ILE A 74 -2.91 -1.91 13.77
N VAL A 75 -3.20 -1.97 12.47
CA VAL A 75 -2.20 -2.10 11.42
C VAL A 75 -2.35 -0.97 10.40
N ASN A 76 -1.23 -0.35 10.03
CA ASN A 76 -1.18 0.61 8.93
C ASN A 76 -0.99 -0.14 7.61
N LEU A 77 -1.90 0.08 6.67
CA LEU A 77 -1.83 -0.41 5.30
C LEU A 77 -1.21 0.67 4.41
N GLY A 78 -0.11 0.36 3.77
CA GLY A 78 0.58 1.28 2.87
C GLY A 78 1.08 0.61 1.61
N GLY A 79 1.59 1.39 0.67
CA GLY A 79 2.20 0.87 -0.56
C GLY A 79 1.25 0.04 -1.42
N VAL A 80 -0.05 0.29 -1.34
CA VAL A 80 -1.07 -0.44 -2.11
C VAL A 80 -0.96 -0.06 -3.57
N ALA A 81 -0.58 -1.01 -4.41
CA ALA A 81 -0.47 -0.81 -5.85
C ALA A 81 -0.84 -2.05 -6.64
N VAL A 82 -1.56 -1.86 -7.73
CA VAL A 82 -1.82 -2.87 -8.76
C VAL A 82 -1.07 -2.47 -10.01
N HIS A 83 -0.34 -3.40 -10.61
CA HIS A 83 0.44 -3.13 -11.81
C HIS A 83 -0.48 -2.63 -12.95
N PRO A 84 -0.11 -1.56 -13.67
CA PRO A 84 -0.97 -0.90 -14.66
C PRO A 84 -1.54 -1.82 -15.73
N GLN A 85 -0.77 -2.84 -16.17
CA GLN A 85 -1.24 -3.84 -17.13
C GLN A 85 -2.48 -4.62 -16.66
N TYR A 86 -2.77 -4.62 -15.36
CA TYR A 86 -3.92 -5.28 -14.75
C TYR A 86 -5.01 -4.29 -14.29
N SER A 87 -4.84 -3.00 -14.57
CA SER A 87 -5.81 -1.98 -14.20
C SER A 87 -7.18 -2.21 -14.87
N GLY A 88 -8.25 -1.84 -14.18
CA GLY A 88 -9.62 -1.96 -14.70
C GLY A 88 -10.22 -3.37 -14.69
N ARG A 89 -9.49 -4.39 -14.21
CA ARG A 89 -9.94 -5.79 -14.18
C ARG A 89 -10.55 -6.24 -12.84
N GLY A 90 -10.77 -5.31 -11.92
CA GLY A 90 -11.32 -5.63 -10.59
C GLY A 90 -10.30 -6.14 -9.57
N PHE A 91 -9.04 -6.31 -9.95
CA PHE A 91 -8.00 -6.86 -9.08
C PHE A 91 -7.70 -6.00 -7.84
N GLY A 92 -7.85 -4.68 -7.93
CA GLY A 92 -7.74 -3.82 -6.76
C GLY A 92 -8.79 -4.15 -5.69
N LEU A 93 -10.04 -4.38 -6.11
CA LEU A 93 -11.12 -4.77 -5.21
C LEU A 93 -10.87 -6.15 -4.58
N GLN A 94 -10.42 -7.11 -5.40
CA GLN A 94 -10.08 -8.45 -4.91
C GLN A 94 -8.92 -8.38 -3.91
N MET A 95 -7.84 -7.66 -4.23
CA MET A 95 -6.69 -7.48 -3.35
C MET A 95 -7.11 -6.88 -2.00
N MET A 96 -7.94 -5.82 -2.01
CA MET A 96 -8.40 -5.20 -0.77
C MET A 96 -9.20 -6.14 0.11
N LYS A 97 -10.06 -6.99 -0.46
CA LYS A 97 -10.79 -8.02 0.30
C LYS A 97 -9.84 -9.02 0.95
N GLU A 98 -8.86 -9.52 0.19
CA GLU A 98 -7.86 -10.46 0.73
C GLU A 98 -6.96 -9.81 1.81
N ILE A 99 -6.68 -8.51 1.72
CA ILE A 99 -5.98 -7.74 2.76
C ILE A 99 -6.81 -7.71 4.06
N ILE A 100 -8.09 -7.40 3.96
CA ILE A 100 -8.99 -7.36 5.12
C ILE A 100 -9.05 -8.74 5.78
N ASP A 101 -9.26 -9.80 5.01
CA ASP A 101 -9.28 -11.18 5.50
C ASP A 101 -7.96 -11.56 6.18
N LEU A 102 -6.82 -11.20 5.59
CA LEU A 102 -5.50 -11.43 6.17
C LEU A 102 -5.32 -10.70 7.51
N CYS A 103 -5.75 -9.43 7.57
CA CYS A 103 -5.66 -8.62 8.79
C CYS A 103 -6.53 -9.23 9.92
N GLN A 104 -7.73 -9.68 9.58
CA GLN A 104 -8.62 -10.35 10.52
C GLN A 104 -8.01 -11.66 11.04
N GLN A 105 -7.44 -12.49 10.16
CA GLN A 105 -6.75 -13.73 10.54
C GLN A 105 -5.53 -13.48 11.45
N LYS A 106 -4.86 -12.33 11.28
CA LYS A 106 -3.74 -11.91 12.15
C LYS A 106 -4.21 -11.29 13.49
N GLY A 107 -5.52 -11.14 13.71
CA GLY A 107 -6.09 -10.61 14.95
C GLY A 107 -6.09 -9.10 15.07
N TYR A 108 -5.87 -8.34 13.98
CA TYR A 108 -6.06 -6.90 14.00
C TYR A 108 -7.54 -6.55 14.10
N LEU A 109 -7.85 -5.49 14.83
CA LEU A 109 -9.22 -4.99 15.00
C LEU A 109 -9.48 -3.71 14.19
N ARG A 110 -8.41 -3.09 13.69
CA ARG A 110 -8.48 -1.85 12.92
C ARG A 110 -7.37 -1.82 11.86
N ILE A 111 -7.76 -1.44 10.64
CA ILE A 111 -6.82 -1.12 9.56
C ILE A 111 -6.89 0.38 9.32
N GLU A 112 -5.75 1.03 9.26
CA GLU A 112 -5.63 2.44 8.88
C GLU A 112 -4.86 2.58 7.57
N LEU A 113 -5.25 3.54 6.75
CA LEU A 113 -4.50 3.97 5.59
C LEU A 113 -4.71 5.46 5.34
N SER A 114 -3.79 6.09 4.63
CA SER A 114 -4.03 7.42 4.08
C SER A 114 -3.83 7.41 2.56
N ALA A 115 -4.53 8.30 1.88
CA ALA A 115 -4.44 8.47 0.44
C ALA A 115 -4.48 9.95 0.09
N ALA A 116 -3.68 10.37 -0.90
CA ALA A 116 -3.72 11.73 -1.40
C ALA A 116 -5.16 12.11 -1.79
N THR A 117 -5.62 13.28 -1.37
CA THR A 117 -6.99 13.73 -1.62
C THR A 117 -7.35 13.78 -3.10
N ILE A 118 -6.33 13.95 -3.95
CA ILE A 118 -6.46 13.95 -5.42
C ILE A 118 -6.53 12.53 -6.01
N ASN A 119 -6.23 11.48 -5.24
CA ASN A 119 -6.31 10.08 -5.69
C ASN A 119 -7.72 9.51 -5.50
N GLU A 120 -8.69 10.11 -6.18
CA GLU A 120 -10.10 9.74 -6.05
C GLU A 120 -10.37 8.26 -6.36
N LYS A 121 -9.61 7.68 -7.29
CA LYS A 121 -9.76 6.27 -7.67
C LYS A 121 -9.45 5.34 -6.50
N ALA A 122 -8.38 5.60 -5.78
CA ALA A 122 -8.02 4.81 -4.60
C ALA A 122 -9.01 5.03 -3.46
N ILE A 123 -9.41 6.28 -3.20
CA ILE A 123 -10.38 6.61 -2.15
C ILE A 123 -11.71 5.88 -2.39
N LYS A 124 -12.25 5.93 -3.61
CA LYS A 124 -13.48 5.22 -3.99
C LYS A 124 -13.35 3.69 -3.81
N LEU A 125 -12.16 3.13 -4.10
CA LEU A 125 -11.90 1.71 -3.88
C LEU A 125 -11.97 1.36 -2.39
N TYR A 126 -11.33 2.16 -1.54
CA TYR A 126 -11.32 1.94 -0.09
C TYR A 126 -12.72 2.08 0.51
N GLU A 127 -13.46 3.11 0.14
CA GLU A 127 -14.86 3.28 0.59
C GLU A 127 -15.75 2.11 0.15
N LYS A 128 -15.54 1.59 -1.06
CA LYS A 128 -16.31 0.45 -1.61
C LYS A 128 -16.11 -0.84 -0.80
N VAL A 129 -14.97 -1.02 -0.17
CA VAL A 129 -14.72 -2.20 0.70
C VAL A 129 -15.02 -1.93 2.17
N GLY A 130 -15.53 -0.75 2.53
CA GLY A 130 -16.02 -0.43 3.86
C GLY A 130 -15.14 0.48 4.69
N PHE A 131 -14.05 1.02 4.14
CA PHE A 131 -13.27 2.04 4.86
C PHE A 131 -14.08 3.33 5.01
N GLN A 132 -13.93 3.99 6.14
CA GLN A 132 -14.57 5.26 6.45
C GLN A 132 -13.52 6.36 6.60
N LYS A 133 -13.83 7.57 6.10
CA LYS A 133 -12.98 8.74 6.26
C LYS A 133 -13.03 9.25 7.70
N GLU A 134 -11.87 9.57 8.26
CA GLU A 134 -11.74 10.11 9.62
C GLU A 134 -11.25 11.55 9.67
N GLY A 135 -10.55 12.01 8.65
CA GLY A 135 -10.04 13.38 8.61
C GLY A 135 -9.06 13.65 7.48
N ILE A 136 -8.61 14.89 7.41
CA ILE A 136 -7.63 15.37 6.44
C ILE A 136 -6.30 15.65 7.16
N LEU A 137 -5.25 15.05 6.64
CA LEU A 137 -3.86 15.29 7.02
C LEU A 137 -3.29 16.34 6.07
N ARG A 138 -3.20 17.59 6.55
CA ARG A 138 -2.76 18.72 5.71
C ARG A 138 -1.26 18.68 5.46
N GLN A 139 -0.83 18.91 4.20
CA GLN A 139 0.58 18.91 3.78
C GLN A 139 1.34 17.65 4.24
N TYR A 140 0.69 16.49 4.15
CA TYR A 140 1.20 15.25 4.72
C TYR A 140 2.33 14.63 3.91
N THR A 141 2.25 14.70 2.60
CA THR A 141 3.28 14.19 1.70
C THR A 141 3.94 15.36 0.95
N HIS A 142 5.28 15.39 0.96
CA HIS A 142 6.07 16.35 0.20
C HIS A 142 6.72 15.66 -1.00
N LEU A 143 6.21 15.93 -2.20
CA LEU A 143 6.84 15.52 -3.46
C LEU A 143 8.00 16.50 -3.74
N LYS A 144 9.19 16.19 -3.22
CA LYS A 144 10.35 17.09 -3.26
C LYS A 144 10.78 17.41 -4.69
N SER A 145 10.76 16.43 -5.58
CA SER A 145 11.11 16.60 -7.00
C SER A 145 10.21 17.60 -7.75
N LYS A 146 8.99 17.82 -7.25
CA LYS A 146 8.00 18.76 -7.80
C LYS A 146 7.76 19.98 -6.92
N ASN A 147 8.45 20.06 -5.77
CA ASN A 147 8.21 21.06 -4.73
C ASN A 147 6.71 21.24 -4.42
N GLN A 148 6.00 20.13 -4.26
CA GLN A 148 4.55 20.10 -4.09
C GLN A 148 4.18 19.32 -2.81
N PHE A 149 3.31 19.91 -1.99
CA PHE A 149 2.68 19.21 -0.88
C PHE A 149 1.33 18.63 -1.29
N LEU A 150 1.04 17.43 -0.80
CA LEU A 150 -0.26 16.80 -0.94
C LEU A 150 -0.91 16.65 0.43
N ASP A 151 -2.19 16.98 0.50
CA ASP A 151 -3.03 16.59 1.61
C ASP A 151 -3.45 15.13 1.43
N GLU A 152 -3.61 14.40 2.54
CA GLU A 152 -4.11 13.05 2.53
C GLU A 152 -5.39 12.94 3.36
N VAL A 153 -6.29 12.07 2.93
CA VAL A 153 -7.43 11.65 3.74
C VAL A 153 -7.05 10.39 4.51
N LEU A 154 -7.25 10.42 5.82
CA LEU A 154 -7.13 9.25 6.68
C LEU A 154 -8.42 8.44 6.57
N LEU A 155 -8.30 7.15 6.28
CA LEU A 155 -9.41 6.20 6.26
C LEU A 155 -9.10 5.03 7.19
N SER A 156 -10.15 4.45 7.75
CA SER A 156 -10.05 3.27 8.60
C SER A 156 -11.14 2.23 8.31
N TYR A 157 -10.80 0.99 8.60
CA TYR A 157 -11.72 -0.13 8.60
C TYR A 157 -11.70 -0.79 9.98
N LEU A 158 -12.87 -1.01 10.58
CA LEU A 158 -13.03 -1.72 11.85
C LEU A 158 -13.52 -3.15 11.58
N MET A 159 -12.89 -4.14 12.21
CA MET A 159 -13.28 -5.55 12.12
C MET A 159 -14.57 -5.83 12.92
#